data_cf147ef3413a58bf98536209f9aa72b8
#
_entry.id   cf147ef3413a58bf98536209f9aa72b8
#
_cell.length_a   1.000
_cell.length_b   1.000
_cell.length_c   1.000
_cell.angle_alpha   90.00
_cell.angle_beta   90.00
_cell.angle_gamma   90.00
#
_symmetry.space_group_name_H-M   'P 1'
#
loop_
_entity.id
_entity.type
_entity.pdbx_description
1 polymer ?
#
loop_
_entity_poly.entity_id
_entity_poly.type
_entity_poly.pdbx_seq_one_letter_code
_entity_poly.pdbx_strand_id
1 'polypeptide(L)'
;MSVALLDINDCNLQLWGADSAVQSPGYALLEGKDYRFGTAARSSARLRPRDINNRFWWQLSTEPLQPALGPARHTADLVHAHLQQVHREAGQPAELLLACSGSMQREQLSLLLGIAQHCPFTAVGLVNRSALLGSLLGGRGRLFHLELQLHQALLTVLQDTGDEVSVQRSVPLPGCGLLQLQERLVEVAASAFIRQTRFDPRRQASTEQSLYDVLPTALQALASQPETNIEVSGYRARVSAADMTAAGQRLITAATDAMGAMQATDRIIADPLVALLPGLQDSFSQLSVADANALWLAAQQHGDHLVNREGSVSFVTHLP
;
A
#
# COMPACT_ATOMS: atom_id res chain seq x y z
N MET A 1 -0.52 -4.77 24.78
CA MET A 1 -0.52 -6.09 24.11
C MET A 1 0.89 -6.42 23.65
N SER A 2 1.35 -7.64 23.80
CA SER A 2 2.68 -8.06 23.33
C SER A 2 2.66 -8.55 21.86
N VAL A 3 1.47 -8.56 21.23
CA VAL A 3 1.29 -8.98 19.83
C VAL A 3 1.56 -7.79 18.91
N ALA A 4 2.44 -7.98 17.93
CA ALA A 4 2.75 -7.00 16.93
C ALA A 4 1.75 -7.08 15.76
N LEU A 5 1.55 -5.99 15.03
CA LEU A 5 0.68 -5.92 13.86
C LEU A 5 1.52 -5.86 12.59
N LEU A 6 1.29 -6.78 11.66
CA LEU A 6 1.80 -6.68 10.30
C LEU A 6 0.67 -6.25 9.35
N ASP A 7 0.72 -4.98 8.90
CA ASP A 7 -0.11 -4.47 7.81
C ASP A 7 0.47 -4.88 6.47
N ILE A 8 -0.26 -5.73 5.75
CA ILE A 8 0.15 -6.27 4.45
C ILE A 8 -0.52 -5.48 3.33
N ASN A 9 0.12 -4.37 2.98
CA ASN A 9 -0.15 -3.61 1.77
C ASN A 9 1.16 -3.49 0.99
N ASP A 10 1.19 -3.92 -0.26
CA ASP A 10 2.42 -3.99 -1.07
C ASP A 10 3.00 -2.63 -1.44
N CYS A 11 2.22 -1.53 -1.36
CA CYS A 11 2.79 -0.19 -1.44
C CYS A 11 3.79 0.08 -0.31
N ASN A 12 3.51 -0.43 0.88
CA ASN A 12 4.36 -0.26 2.05
C ASN A 12 3.92 -1.19 3.18
N LEU A 13 4.51 -2.40 3.26
CA LEU A 13 4.30 -3.26 4.41
C LEU A 13 4.75 -2.53 5.67
N GLN A 14 3.97 -2.65 6.75
CA GLN A 14 4.31 -2.04 8.03
C GLN A 14 4.21 -3.07 9.15
N LEU A 15 5.30 -3.27 9.89
CA LEU A 15 5.30 -4.08 11.08
C LEU A 15 5.41 -3.17 12.31
N TRP A 16 4.32 -3.12 13.07
CA TRP A 16 4.17 -2.31 14.26
C TRP A 16 4.44 -3.17 15.51
N GLY A 17 5.44 -2.77 16.30
CA GLY A 17 5.68 -3.27 17.65
C GLY A 17 5.33 -2.23 18.70
N ALA A 18 5.59 -2.53 19.98
CA ALA A 18 5.31 -1.61 21.08
C ALA A 18 6.08 -0.28 20.95
N ASP A 19 7.34 -0.35 20.50
CA ASP A 19 8.27 0.80 20.53
C ASP A 19 8.76 1.22 19.13
N SER A 20 8.37 0.51 18.07
CA SER A 20 8.90 0.76 16.72
C SER A 20 7.93 0.34 15.63
N ALA A 21 8.06 0.98 14.48
CA ALA A 21 7.42 0.57 13.24
C ALA A 21 8.49 0.42 12.15
N VAL A 22 8.49 -0.72 11.48
CA VAL A 22 9.32 -0.98 10.29
C VAL A 22 8.43 -0.85 9.06
N GLN A 23 8.95 -0.20 8.02
CA GLN A 23 8.26 0.00 6.75
C GLN A 23 9.08 -0.59 5.61
N SER A 24 8.43 -1.36 4.74
CA SER A 24 9.10 -2.02 3.62
C SER A 24 8.16 -2.18 2.42
N PRO A 25 8.30 -1.34 1.38
CA PRO A 25 7.52 -1.50 0.15
C PRO A 25 7.82 -2.84 -0.53
N GLY A 26 6.82 -3.38 -1.23
CA GLY A 26 6.81 -4.70 -1.87
C GLY A 26 7.72 -4.81 -3.11
N TYR A 27 8.98 -4.44 -2.97
CA TYR A 27 10.01 -4.58 -4.01
C TYR A 27 11.06 -5.58 -3.56
N ALA A 28 11.45 -6.48 -4.48
CA ALA A 28 12.56 -7.41 -4.34
C ALA A 28 13.61 -7.11 -5.40
N LEU A 29 14.87 -6.93 -5.00
CA LEU A 29 16.04 -6.77 -5.87
C LEU A 29 16.94 -7.98 -5.71
N LEU A 30 17.28 -8.63 -6.82
CA LEU A 30 18.28 -9.69 -6.85
C LEU A 30 19.70 -9.09 -6.81
N GLU A 31 20.49 -9.48 -5.82
CA GLU A 31 21.92 -9.14 -5.70
C GLU A 31 22.75 -10.43 -5.58
N GLY A 32 23.32 -10.88 -6.69
CA GLY A 32 24.03 -12.14 -6.75
C GLY A 32 23.11 -13.34 -6.57
N LYS A 33 23.08 -13.93 -5.37
CA LYS A 33 22.18 -15.03 -4.99
C LYS A 33 21.18 -14.64 -3.92
N ASP A 34 21.30 -13.43 -3.39
CA ASP A 34 20.50 -12.93 -2.27
C ASP A 34 19.49 -11.88 -2.77
N TYR A 35 18.54 -11.56 -1.91
CA TYR A 35 17.54 -10.52 -2.19
C TYR A 35 17.67 -9.38 -1.19
N ARG A 36 17.51 -8.16 -1.70
CA ARG A 36 17.16 -6.99 -0.90
C ARG A 36 15.72 -6.64 -1.13
N PHE A 37 15.03 -6.20 -0.08
CA PHE A 37 13.62 -5.80 -0.15
C PHE A 37 13.44 -4.33 0.23
N GLY A 38 12.22 -3.86 0.02
CA GLY A 38 11.76 -2.58 0.52
C GLY A 38 12.35 -1.38 -0.22
N THR A 39 12.68 -0.34 0.53
CA THR A 39 13.14 0.95 -0.02
C THR A 39 14.44 0.81 -0.81
N ALA A 40 15.38 -0.04 -0.37
CA ALA A 40 16.64 -0.29 -1.07
C ALA A 40 16.42 -0.92 -2.46
N ALA A 41 15.44 -1.83 -2.58
CA ALA A 41 15.05 -2.41 -3.86
C ALA A 41 14.32 -1.38 -4.73
N ARG A 42 13.38 -0.60 -4.15
CA ARG A 42 12.65 0.45 -4.86
C ARG A 42 13.55 1.51 -5.47
N SER A 43 14.57 1.98 -4.73
CA SER A 43 15.54 2.99 -5.22
C SER A 43 16.46 2.48 -6.33
N SER A 44 16.41 1.18 -6.64
CA SER A 44 17.14 0.56 -7.74
C SER A 44 16.24 0.14 -8.91
N ALA A 45 14.93 0.38 -8.82
CA ALA A 45 13.94 -0.20 -9.72
C ALA A 45 14.15 0.25 -11.19
N ARG A 46 14.52 1.50 -11.42
CA ARG A 46 14.79 2.03 -12.77
C ARG A 46 16.24 1.77 -13.22
N LEU A 47 17.15 1.58 -12.27
CA LEU A 47 18.56 1.30 -12.56
C LEU A 47 18.79 -0.16 -12.97
N ARG A 48 18.03 -1.09 -12.38
CA ARG A 48 18.21 -2.53 -12.54
C ARG A 48 16.87 -3.25 -12.78
N PRO A 49 16.10 -2.84 -13.80
CA PRO A 49 14.71 -3.32 -13.99
C PRO A 49 14.59 -4.83 -14.22
N ARG A 50 15.68 -5.50 -14.70
CA ARG A 50 15.70 -6.95 -14.91
C ARG A 50 15.92 -7.75 -13.61
N ASP A 51 16.45 -7.10 -12.59
CA ASP A 51 16.74 -7.70 -11.28
C ASP A 51 15.67 -7.37 -10.24
N ILE A 52 14.58 -6.69 -10.64
CA ILE A 52 13.49 -6.27 -9.77
C ILE A 52 12.25 -7.14 -9.99
N ASN A 53 11.62 -7.55 -8.88
CA ASN A 53 10.25 -8.00 -8.86
C ASN A 53 9.47 -7.17 -7.83
N ASN A 54 8.34 -6.60 -8.26
CA ASN A 54 7.41 -5.85 -7.40
C ASN A 54 5.97 -6.41 -7.49
N ARG A 55 5.82 -7.63 -8.02
CA ARG A 55 4.53 -8.30 -8.21
C ARG A 55 4.32 -9.45 -7.24
N PHE A 56 5.34 -9.84 -6.47
CA PHE A 56 5.32 -11.08 -5.68
C PHE A 56 4.25 -11.09 -4.57
N TRP A 57 3.86 -9.94 -4.03
CA TRP A 57 2.72 -9.84 -3.12
C TRP A 57 1.38 -9.91 -3.86
N TRP A 58 1.24 -9.18 -4.96
CA TRP A 58 0.02 -9.15 -5.75
C TRP A 58 -0.26 -10.49 -6.43
N GLN A 59 0.78 -11.17 -6.94
CA GLN A 59 0.72 -12.46 -7.64
C GLN A 59 1.12 -13.63 -6.72
N LEU A 60 0.89 -13.52 -5.40
CA LEU A 60 1.27 -14.57 -4.45
C LEU A 60 0.70 -15.93 -4.88
N SER A 61 1.60 -16.86 -5.23
CA SER A 61 1.27 -18.20 -5.71
C SER A 61 2.47 -19.15 -5.59
N THR A 62 2.25 -20.43 -5.84
CA THR A 62 3.28 -21.47 -6.01
C THR A 62 3.54 -21.80 -7.48
N GLU A 63 3.00 -21.01 -8.40
CA GLU A 63 3.32 -21.12 -9.82
C GLU A 63 4.77 -20.67 -10.09
N PRO A 64 5.44 -21.25 -11.09
CA PRO A 64 6.80 -20.86 -11.44
C PRO A 64 6.95 -19.37 -11.68
N LEU A 65 7.95 -18.76 -11.05
CA LEU A 65 8.21 -17.32 -11.17
C LEU A 65 8.60 -16.95 -12.60
N GLN A 66 7.85 -16.04 -13.22
CA GLN A 66 8.11 -15.54 -14.57
C GLN A 66 8.07 -14.01 -14.62
N PRO A 67 9.15 -13.37 -15.09
CA PRO A 67 10.46 -13.97 -15.42
C PRO A 67 11.14 -14.55 -14.16
N ALA A 68 12.02 -15.52 -14.37
CA ALA A 68 12.82 -16.08 -13.26
C ALA A 68 13.67 -14.97 -12.61
N LEU A 69 13.82 -15.02 -11.29
CA LEU A 69 14.60 -14.05 -10.52
C LEU A 69 15.49 -14.79 -9.52
N GLY A 70 16.70 -15.15 -9.94
CA GLY A 70 17.67 -15.85 -9.10
C GLY A 70 17.19 -17.21 -8.58
N PRO A 71 17.41 -17.54 -7.29
CA PRO A 71 17.06 -18.83 -6.71
C PRO A 71 15.55 -19.01 -6.39
N ALA A 72 14.76 -17.94 -6.37
CA ALA A 72 13.32 -18.03 -6.10
C ALA A 72 12.61 -18.82 -7.20
N ARG A 73 11.84 -19.83 -6.82
CA ARG A 73 11.08 -20.68 -7.74
C ARG A 73 9.70 -20.11 -8.05
N HIS A 74 9.10 -19.44 -7.05
CA HIS A 74 7.77 -18.84 -7.11
C HIS A 74 7.68 -17.58 -6.24
N THR A 75 6.61 -16.83 -6.36
CA THR A 75 6.43 -15.59 -5.59
C THR A 75 6.36 -15.84 -4.09
N ALA A 76 5.90 -17.02 -3.66
CA ALA A 76 5.88 -17.41 -2.24
C ALA A 76 7.29 -17.44 -1.61
N ASP A 77 8.34 -17.81 -2.38
CA ASP A 77 9.72 -17.77 -1.88
C ASP A 77 10.16 -16.33 -1.57
N LEU A 78 9.75 -15.36 -2.42
CA LEU A 78 10.04 -13.94 -2.21
C LEU A 78 9.25 -13.36 -1.03
N VAL A 79 7.97 -13.73 -0.88
CA VAL A 79 7.14 -13.33 0.28
C VAL A 79 7.77 -13.84 1.57
N HIS A 80 8.18 -15.12 1.61
CA HIS A 80 8.85 -15.72 2.77
C HIS A 80 10.13 -14.95 3.15
N ALA A 81 10.99 -14.68 2.17
CA ALA A 81 12.23 -13.94 2.40
C ALA A 81 11.99 -12.50 2.87
N HIS A 82 10.98 -11.82 2.29
CA HIS A 82 10.59 -10.46 2.70
C HIS A 82 10.04 -10.42 4.13
N LEU A 83 9.16 -11.36 4.48
CA LEU A 83 8.64 -11.48 5.85
C LEU A 83 9.76 -11.71 6.87
N GLN A 84 10.73 -12.54 6.55
CA GLN A 84 11.91 -12.75 7.41
C GLN A 84 12.75 -11.49 7.58
N GLN A 85 12.93 -10.69 6.51
CA GLN A 85 13.68 -9.45 6.60
C GLN A 85 12.94 -8.43 7.49
N VAL A 86 11.66 -8.17 7.22
CA VAL A 86 10.84 -7.22 8.00
C VAL A 86 10.77 -7.64 9.47
N HIS A 87 10.61 -8.93 9.74
CA HIS A 87 10.59 -9.47 11.10
C HIS A 87 11.90 -9.22 11.85
N ARG A 88 13.07 -9.47 11.20
CA ARG A 88 14.38 -9.19 11.82
C ARG A 88 14.57 -7.69 12.11
N GLU A 89 14.19 -6.84 11.18
CA GLU A 89 14.32 -5.38 11.32
C GLU A 89 13.41 -4.82 12.43
N ALA A 90 12.28 -5.46 12.68
CA ALA A 90 11.31 -5.08 13.73
C ALA A 90 11.61 -5.67 15.13
N GLY A 91 12.81 -6.20 15.34
CA GLY A 91 13.20 -6.74 16.66
C GLY A 91 12.61 -8.11 16.98
N GLN A 92 12.19 -8.86 15.97
CA GLN A 92 11.77 -10.28 16.05
C GLN A 92 10.59 -10.53 17.03
N PRO A 93 9.45 -9.87 16.89
CA PRO A 93 8.29 -10.12 17.73
C PRO A 93 7.82 -11.57 17.57
N ALA A 94 7.51 -12.23 18.70
CA ALA A 94 7.16 -13.65 18.72
C ALA A 94 5.78 -13.95 18.10
N GLU A 95 4.84 -13.02 18.25
CA GLU A 95 3.46 -13.17 17.78
C GLU A 95 3.05 -12.00 16.88
N LEU A 96 2.43 -12.33 15.74
CA LEU A 96 1.93 -11.33 14.79
C LEU A 96 0.43 -11.51 14.53
N LEU A 97 -0.29 -10.39 14.58
CA LEU A 97 -1.59 -10.22 13.94
C LEU A 97 -1.37 -9.74 12.51
N LEU A 98 -1.95 -10.42 11.53
CA LEU A 98 -1.82 -10.08 10.12
C LEU A 98 -3.05 -9.30 9.65
N ALA A 99 -2.88 -8.04 9.23
CA ALA A 99 -3.93 -7.26 8.56
C ALA A 99 -3.73 -7.35 7.05
N CYS A 100 -4.67 -7.96 6.36
CA CYS A 100 -4.59 -8.24 4.94
C CYS A 100 -5.62 -7.43 4.15
N SER A 101 -5.24 -7.05 2.93
CA SER A 101 -6.15 -6.41 1.98
C SER A 101 -7.29 -7.35 1.57
N GLY A 102 -8.48 -6.77 1.35
CA GLY A 102 -9.64 -7.47 0.80
C GLY A 102 -9.49 -7.94 -0.65
N SER A 103 -8.37 -7.61 -1.33
CA SER A 103 -8.05 -8.12 -2.66
C SER A 103 -7.43 -9.52 -2.64
N MET A 104 -6.90 -9.97 -1.50
CA MET A 104 -6.30 -11.30 -1.37
C MET A 104 -7.38 -12.38 -1.43
N GLN A 105 -7.22 -13.33 -2.36
CA GLN A 105 -8.11 -14.45 -2.52
C GLN A 105 -7.88 -15.49 -1.41
N ARG A 106 -8.85 -16.39 -1.20
CA ARG A 106 -8.79 -17.42 -0.17
C ARG A 106 -7.53 -18.29 -0.26
N GLU A 107 -7.14 -18.63 -1.49
CA GLU A 107 -5.95 -19.43 -1.79
C GLU A 107 -4.68 -18.69 -1.38
N GLN A 108 -4.62 -17.37 -1.64
CA GLN A 108 -3.49 -16.51 -1.26
C GLN A 108 -3.40 -16.35 0.26
N LEU A 109 -4.54 -16.17 0.96
CA LEU A 109 -4.58 -16.10 2.43
C LEU A 109 -4.13 -17.43 3.05
N SER A 110 -4.57 -18.57 2.51
CA SER A 110 -4.14 -19.91 2.95
C SER A 110 -2.64 -20.12 2.73
N LEU A 111 -2.13 -19.68 1.56
CA LEU A 111 -0.70 -19.76 1.25
C LEU A 111 0.13 -18.86 2.17
N LEU A 112 -0.35 -17.64 2.45
CA LEU A 112 0.30 -16.71 3.38
C LEU A 112 0.42 -17.33 4.79
N LEU A 113 -0.64 -17.94 5.30
CA LEU A 113 -0.60 -18.64 6.60
C LEU A 113 0.37 -19.83 6.56
N GLY A 114 0.40 -20.58 5.45
CA GLY A 114 1.39 -21.64 5.24
C GLY A 114 2.82 -21.12 5.24
N ILE A 115 3.10 -19.99 4.61
CA ILE A 115 4.41 -19.32 4.64
C ILE A 115 4.74 -18.88 6.07
N ALA A 116 3.78 -18.28 6.79
CA ALA A 116 3.99 -17.81 8.15
C ALA A 116 4.40 -18.94 9.11
N GLN A 117 3.90 -20.18 8.91
CA GLN A 117 4.32 -21.34 9.68
C GLN A 117 5.81 -21.70 9.53
N HIS A 118 6.46 -21.24 8.46
CA HIS A 118 7.89 -21.40 8.22
C HIS A 118 8.72 -20.16 8.60
N CYS A 119 8.08 -19.14 9.14
CA CYS A 119 8.74 -17.95 9.67
C CYS A 119 9.03 -18.09 11.17
N PRO A 120 9.99 -17.31 11.71
CA PRO A 120 10.35 -17.36 13.14
C PRO A 120 9.37 -16.58 14.05
N PHE A 121 8.09 -16.53 13.70
CA PHE A 121 7.01 -15.93 14.49
C PHE A 121 5.73 -16.79 14.37
N THR A 122 4.80 -16.59 15.27
CA THR A 122 3.48 -17.22 15.22
C THR A 122 2.44 -16.20 14.73
N ALA A 123 1.71 -16.53 13.66
CA ALA A 123 0.54 -15.76 13.25
C ALA A 123 -0.62 -16.13 14.18
N VAL A 124 -1.03 -15.20 15.05
CA VAL A 124 -2.09 -15.41 16.06
C VAL A 124 -3.44 -14.83 15.66
N GLY A 125 -3.53 -14.21 14.48
CA GLY A 125 -4.78 -13.66 13.93
C GLY A 125 -4.61 -13.18 12.51
N LEU A 126 -5.74 -13.11 11.80
CA LEU A 126 -5.80 -12.65 10.41
C LEU A 126 -7.06 -11.80 10.24
N VAL A 127 -6.91 -10.54 9.86
CA VAL A 127 -8.03 -9.58 9.78
C VAL A 127 -8.01 -8.81 8.46
N ASN A 128 -9.19 -8.48 7.97
CA ASN A 128 -9.32 -7.56 6.85
C ASN A 128 -8.95 -6.14 7.30
N ARG A 129 -7.97 -5.52 6.64
CA ARG A 129 -7.49 -4.19 7.03
C ARG A 129 -8.55 -3.09 6.91
N SER A 130 -9.51 -3.23 5.98
CA SER A 130 -10.61 -2.26 5.85
C SER A 130 -11.61 -2.39 7.00
N ALA A 131 -11.92 -3.63 7.47
CA ALA A 131 -12.74 -3.84 8.64
C ALA A 131 -12.08 -3.24 9.89
N LEU A 132 -10.77 -3.43 10.02
CA LEU A 132 -9.98 -2.90 11.13
C LEU A 132 -9.99 -1.36 11.16
N LEU A 133 -9.76 -0.70 10.02
CA LEU A 133 -9.88 0.76 9.91
C LEU A 133 -11.32 1.24 10.15
N GLY A 134 -12.29 0.54 9.60
CA GLY A 134 -13.70 0.88 9.74
C GLY A 134 -14.17 0.85 11.19
N SER A 135 -13.71 -0.10 11.99
CA SER A 135 -14.07 -0.20 13.42
C SER A 135 -13.55 0.97 14.26
N LEU A 136 -12.44 1.60 13.86
CA LEU A 136 -11.90 2.78 14.53
C LEU A 136 -12.55 4.09 14.06
N LEU A 137 -12.76 4.20 12.73
CA LEU A 137 -13.16 5.44 12.07
C LEU A 137 -14.64 5.42 11.62
N GLY A 138 -15.33 4.37 11.98
CA GLY A 138 -16.72 4.11 11.62
C GLY A 138 -17.73 5.08 12.25
N GLY A 139 -19.00 4.85 11.97
CA GLY A 139 -20.19 5.57 12.41
C GLY A 139 -21.33 5.18 11.48
N ARG A 140 -22.53 4.94 11.99
CA ARG A 140 -23.66 4.32 11.29
C ARG A 140 -23.83 4.70 9.83
N GLY A 141 -23.94 3.70 8.96
CA GLY A 141 -24.16 3.87 7.51
C GLY A 141 -23.16 3.11 6.65
N ARG A 142 -23.12 3.44 5.37
CA ARG A 142 -22.11 2.87 4.47
C ARG A 142 -20.77 3.59 4.67
N LEU A 143 -19.72 2.83 4.65
CA LEU A 143 -18.37 3.30 4.72
C LEU A 143 -17.57 2.74 3.53
N PHE A 144 -16.81 3.58 2.86
CA PHE A 144 -15.96 3.21 1.75
C PHE A 144 -14.51 3.39 2.17
N HIS A 145 -13.70 2.35 2.02
CA HIS A 145 -12.25 2.45 2.23
C HIS A 145 -11.54 2.39 0.88
N LEU A 146 -10.81 3.45 0.55
CA LEU A 146 -10.00 3.56 -0.66
C LEU A 146 -8.54 3.29 -0.32
N GLU A 147 -8.05 2.14 -0.78
CA GLU A 147 -6.72 1.60 -0.57
C GLU A 147 -5.92 1.64 -1.87
N LEU A 148 -4.65 2.04 -1.79
CA LEU A 148 -3.71 2.00 -2.91
C LEU A 148 -2.74 0.84 -2.74
N GLN A 149 -2.62 0.01 -3.77
CA GLN A 149 -1.65 -1.07 -3.90
C GLN A 149 -0.72 -0.77 -5.08
N LEU A 150 0.41 -1.48 -5.20
CA LEU A 150 1.38 -1.22 -6.28
C LEU A 150 0.75 -1.34 -7.68
N HIS A 151 -0.07 -2.37 -7.90
CA HIS A 151 -0.61 -2.69 -9.23
C HIS A 151 -2.09 -2.38 -9.43
N GLN A 152 -2.81 -2.05 -8.37
CA GLN A 152 -4.23 -1.69 -8.41
C GLN A 152 -4.57 -0.75 -7.25
N ALA A 153 -5.69 -0.05 -7.32
CA ALA A 153 -6.36 0.46 -6.13
C ALA A 153 -7.52 -0.46 -5.78
N LEU A 154 -7.98 -0.39 -4.54
CA LEU A 154 -9.09 -1.19 -4.05
C LEU A 154 -10.09 -0.28 -3.34
N LEU A 155 -11.35 -0.41 -3.69
CA LEU A 155 -12.46 0.18 -2.95
C LEU A 155 -13.16 -0.91 -2.15
N THR A 156 -13.09 -0.86 -0.83
CA THR A 156 -13.85 -1.77 0.04
C THR A 156 -15.08 -1.07 0.56
N VAL A 157 -16.23 -1.70 0.36
CA VAL A 157 -17.53 -1.24 0.89
C VAL A 157 -17.79 -1.95 2.21
N LEU A 158 -18.01 -1.17 3.27
CA LEU A 158 -18.34 -1.65 4.59
C LEU A 158 -19.74 -1.16 4.98
N GLN A 159 -20.38 -1.92 5.84
CA GLN A 159 -21.61 -1.51 6.54
C GLN A 159 -21.29 -1.36 8.02
N ASP A 160 -21.60 -0.21 8.57
CA ASP A 160 -21.52 0.07 9.99
C ASP A 160 -22.93 0.20 10.56
N THR A 161 -23.29 -0.67 11.48
CA THR A 161 -24.58 -0.67 12.17
C THR A 161 -24.56 0.19 13.45
N GLY A 162 -23.37 0.62 13.87
CA GLY A 162 -23.10 1.28 15.13
C GLY A 162 -22.71 0.32 16.25
N ASP A 163 -22.97 -0.97 16.10
CA ASP A 163 -22.56 -2.05 17.00
C ASP A 163 -21.51 -2.95 16.35
N GLU A 164 -21.46 -2.96 15.03
CA GLU A 164 -20.54 -3.79 14.24
C GLU A 164 -20.24 -3.13 12.89
N VAL A 165 -19.00 -3.22 12.45
CA VAL A 165 -18.53 -2.89 11.10
C VAL A 165 -18.21 -4.18 10.35
N SER A 166 -18.80 -4.37 9.17
CA SER A 166 -18.62 -5.58 8.37
C SER A 166 -18.30 -5.24 6.90
N VAL A 167 -17.37 -6.01 6.32
CA VAL A 167 -17.03 -5.93 4.89
C VAL A 167 -18.17 -6.52 4.06
N GLN A 168 -18.71 -5.74 3.14
CA GLN A 168 -19.75 -6.19 2.21
C GLN A 168 -19.14 -6.68 0.89
N ARG A 169 -18.20 -5.91 0.34
CA ARG A 169 -17.49 -6.26 -0.90
C ARG A 169 -16.22 -5.46 -1.04
N SER A 170 -15.26 -6.01 -1.78
CA SER A 170 -14.06 -5.31 -2.23
C SER A 170 -14.04 -5.27 -3.76
N VAL A 171 -13.81 -4.09 -4.32
CA VAL A 171 -13.86 -3.81 -5.76
C VAL A 171 -12.46 -3.37 -6.21
N PRO A 172 -11.73 -4.20 -6.95
CA PRO A 172 -10.47 -3.78 -7.57
C PRO A 172 -10.71 -2.69 -8.61
N LEU A 173 -9.84 -1.67 -8.63
CA LEU A 173 -9.85 -0.57 -9.59
C LEU A 173 -8.61 -0.72 -10.50
N PRO A 174 -8.73 -1.42 -11.64
CA PRO A 174 -7.59 -1.74 -12.50
C PRO A 174 -7.02 -0.50 -13.18
N GLY A 175 -5.69 -0.47 -13.32
CA GLY A 175 -4.97 0.65 -13.92
C GLY A 175 -4.92 1.91 -13.04
N CYS A 176 -5.27 1.76 -11.74
CA CYS A 176 -5.22 2.81 -10.73
C CYS A 176 -4.21 2.50 -9.61
N GLY A 177 -3.32 1.53 -9.79
CA GLY A 177 -2.26 1.22 -8.83
C GLY A 177 -1.22 2.33 -8.72
N LEU A 178 -0.43 2.28 -7.64
CA LEU A 178 0.61 3.28 -7.36
C LEU A 178 1.59 3.44 -8.53
N LEU A 179 1.99 2.34 -9.16
CA LEU A 179 2.95 2.38 -10.29
C LEU A 179 2.39 3.18 -11.48
N GLN A 180 1.12 2.94 -11.85
CA GLN A 180 0.49 3.66 -12.95
C GLN A 180 0.24 5.14 -12.61
N LEU A 181 -0.07 5.44 -11.36
CA LEU A 181 -0.21 6.83 -10.89
C LEU A 181 1.14 7.55 -10.91
N GLN A 182 2.19 6.91 -10.41
CA GLN A 182 3.55 7.46 -10.44
C GLN A 182 4.04 7.71 -11.87
N GLU A 183 3.80 6.80 -12.81
CA GLU A 183 4.16 6.99 -14.22
C GLU A 183 3.52 8.25 -14.80
N ARG A 184 2.23 8.49 -14.55
CA ARG A 184 1.53 9.70 -15.01
C ARG A 184 2.06 10.96 -14.34
N LEU A 185 2.30 10.92 -13.03
CA LEU A 185 2.86 12.06 -12.28
C LEU A 185 4.28 12.40 -12.76
N VAL A 186 5.10 11.38 -13.03
CA VAL A 186 6.45 11.54 -13.60
C VAL A 186 6.38 12.13 -15.01
N GLU A 187 5.40 11.75 -15.83
CA GLU A 187 5.22 12.33 -17.15
C GLU A 187 4.89 13.83 -17.08
N VAL A 188 4.03 14.24 -16.15
CA VAL A 188 3.70 15.66 -15.91
C VAL A 188 4.96 16.41 -15.45
N ALA A 189 5.69 15.88 -14.47
CA ALA A 189 6.92 16.49 -13.97
C ALA A 189 7.99 16.59 -15.07
N ALA A 190 8.25 15.52 -15.83
CA ALA A 190 9.21 15.53 -16.93
C ALA A 190 8.85 16.55 -18.00
N SER A 191 7.56 16.71 -18.31
CA SER A 191 7.09 17.74 -19.24
C SER A 191 7.38 19.15 -18.72
N ALA A 192 7.27 19.39 -17.40
CA ALA A 192 7.69 20.65 -16.79
C ALA A 192 9.18 20.90 -16.92
N PHE A 193 10.03 19.88 -16.66
CA PHE A 193 11.49 19.98 -16.88
C PHE A 193 11.83 20.34 -18.32
N ILE A 194 11.22 19.65 -19.30
CA ILE A 194 11.48 19.91 -20.72
C ILE A 194 11.11 21.35 -21.10
N ARG A 195 9.93 21.84 -20.67
CA ARG A 195 9.46 23.20 -20.97
C ARG A 195 10.37 24.26 -20.36
N GLN A 196 10.80 24.08 -19.11
CA GLN A 196 11.49 25.13 -18.34
C GLN A 196 13.01 25.08 -18.50
N THR A 197 13.59 23.90 -18.71
CA THR A 197 15.04 23.71 -18.66
C THR A 197 15.64 23.04 -19.91
N ARG A 198 14.82 22.53 -20.82
CA ARG A 198 15.22 21.68 -21.96
C ARG A 198 15.84 20.34 -21.56
N PHE A 199 15.80 19.97 -20.29
CA PHE A 199 16.26 18.70 -19.75
C PHE A 199 15.10 17.70 -19.66
N ASP A 200 15.28 16.48 -20.15
CA ASP A 200 14.33 15.38 -19.96
C ASP A 200 14.92 14.34 -18.99
N PRO A 201 14.45 14.28 -17.73
CA PRO A 201 15.00 13.37 -16.73
C PRO A 201 14.77 11.88 -17.05
N ARG A 202 13.88 11.54 -17.98
CA ARG A 202 13.58 10.15 -18.37
C ARG A 202 14.56 9.57 -19.38
N ARG A 203 15.50 10.36 -19.91
CA ARG A 203 16.48 9.88 -20.90
C ARG A 203 17.56 8.97 -20.34
N GLN A 204 17.79 9.00 -19.05
CA GLN A 204 18.77 8.16 -18.36
C GLN A 204 18.14 7.52 -17.14
N ALA A 205 18.42 6.24 -16.91
CA ALA A 205 17.89 5.49 -15.78
C ALA A 205 18.17 6.15 -14.42
N SER A 206 19.35 6.75 -14.26
CA SER A 206 19.73 7.43 -13.02
C SER A 206 18.89 8.68 -12.75
N THR A 207 18.64 9.52 -13.75
CA THR A 207 17.84 10.73 -13.60
C THR A 207 16.34 10.41 -13.52
N GLU A 208 15.91 9.36 -14.22
CA GLU A 208 14.56 8.84 -14.07
C GLU A 208 14.33 8.33 -12.64
N GLN A 209 15.23 7.49 -12.10
CA GLN A 209 15.13 7.02 -10.72
C GLN A 209 15.09 8.19 -9.73
N SER A 210 15.97 9.18 -9.91
CA SER A 210 15.98 10.37 -9.05
C SER A 210 14.65 11.13 -9.08
N LEU A 211 13.98 11.21 -10.24
CA LEU A 211 12.67 11.84 -10.35
C LEU A 211 11.61 11.04 -9.57
N TYR A 212 11.60 9.70 -9.65
CA TYR A 212 10.72 8.85 -8.84
C TYR A 212 10.99 9.00 -7.33
N ASP A 213 12.24 9.14 -6.94
CA ASP A 213 12.63 9.24 -5.52
C ASP A 213 12.21 10.57 -4.88
N VAL A 214 12.20 11.67 -5.62
CA VAL A 214 11.79 13.00 -5.12
C VAL A 214 10.29 13.26 -5.22
N LEU A 215 9.57 12.48 -6.02
CA LEU A 215 8.13 12.66 -6.27
C LEU A 215 7.28 12.63 -4.99
N PRO A 216 7.46 11.69 -4.02
CA PRO A 216 6.67 11.68 -2.79
C PRO A 216 6.77 12.97 -1.99
N THR A 217 7.98 13.53 -1.86
CA THR A 217 8.21 14.81 -1.17
C THR A 217 7.54 15.97 -1.89
N ALA A 218 7.58 15.96 -3.23
CA ALA A 218 6.89 16.98 -4.02
C ALA A 218 5.36 16.92 -3.84
N LEU A 219 4.77 15.72 -3.82
CA LEU A 219 3.34 15.53 -3.57
C LEU A 219 2.94 15.96 -2.15
N GLN A 220 3.76 15.69 -1.14
CA GLN A 220 3.54 16.18 0.22
C GLN A 220 3.53 17.71 0.29
N ALA A 221 4.45 18.37 -0.43
CA ALA A 221 4.46 19.83 -0.50
C ALA A 221 3.20 20.37 -1.22
N LEU A 222 2.79 19.72 -2.31
CA LEU A 222 1.59 20.10 -3.07
C LEU A 222 0.26 19.87 -2.32
N ALA A 223 0.26 19.05 -1.27
CA ALA A 223 -0.92 18.90 -0.41
C ALA A 223 -1.26 20.16 0.39
N SER A 224 -0.28 21.07 0.60
CA SER A 224 -0.46 22.31 1.35
C SER A 224 -0.10 23.58 0.57
N GLN A 225 0.52 23.43 -0.60
CA GLN A 225 1.00 24.54 -1.44
C GLN A 225 0.51 24.38 -2.88
N PRO A 226 0.15 25.46 -3.58
CA PRO A 226 -0.31 25.37 -4.96
C PRO A 226 0.79 24.97 -5.94
N GLU A 227 2.07 25.21 -5.60
CA GLU A 227 3.23 24.92 -6.45
C GLU A 227 4.43 24.47 -5.60
N THR A 228 5.29 23.65 -6.19
CA THR A 228 6.58 23.27 -5.59
C THR A 228 7.67 23.15 -6.66
N ASN A 229 8.94 23.14 -6.23
CA ASN A 229 10.06 22.88 -7.12
C ASN A 229 10.56 21.47 -6.96
N ILE A 230 10.79 20.79 -8.09
CA ILE A 230 11.45 19.49 -8.16
C ILE A 230 12.87 19.73 -8.71
N GLU A 231 13.87 19.10 -8.09
CA GLU A 231 15.25 19.18 -8.54
C GLU A 231 15.79 17.77 -8.89
N VAL A 232 16.35 17.64 -10.09
CA VAL A 232 16.98 16.41 -10.58
C VAL A 232 18.27 16.79 -11.29
N SER A 233 19.40 16.24 -10.84
CA SER A 233 20.73 16.45 -11.46
C SER A 233 21.11 17.93 -11.68
N GLY A 234 20.76 18.80 -10.72
CA GLY A 234 21.05 20.23 -10.78
C GLY A 234 20.08 21.06 -11.64
N TYR A 235 19.13 20.42 -12.34
CA TYR A 235 18.03 21.11 -13.01
C TYR A 235 16.86 21.24 -12.05
N ARG A 236 16.16 22.39 -12.12
CA ARG A 236 15.00 22.68 -11.29
C ARG A 236 13.80 23.01 -12.17
N ALA A 237 12.68 22.33 -11.90
CA ALA A 237 11.42 22.62 -12.55
C ALA A 237 10.32 22.88 -11.50
N ARG A 238 9.47 23.87 -11.77
CA ARG A 238 8.28 24.17 -10.96
C ARG A 238 7.10 23.36 -11.48
N VAL A 239 6.39 22.70 -10.56
CA VAL A 239 5.16 21.96 -10.82
C VAL A 239 4.05 22.48 -9.92
N SER A 240 2.82 22.46 -10.41
CA SER A 240 1.65 22.88 -9.65
C SER A 240 0.75 21.69 -9.26
N ALA A 241 -0.03 21.86 -8.19
CA ALA A 241 -1.07 20.88 -7.82
C ALA A 241 -2.08 20.70 -8.97
N ALA A 242 -2.44 21.77 -9.69
CA ALA A 242 -3.35 21.73 -10.83
C ALA A 242 -2.80 20.86 -11.99
N ASP A 243 -1.49 20.97 -12.30
CA ASP A 243 -0.86 20.11 -13.33
C ASP A 243 -0.93 18.63 -12.94
N MET A 244 -0.76 18.33 -11.64
CA MET A 244 -0.73 16.94 -11.13
C MET A 244 -2.13 16.33 -10.97
N THR A 245 -3.20 17.13 -10.86
CA THR A 245 -4.58 16.65 -10.67
C THR A 245 -5.03 15.69 -11.77
N ALA A 246 -4.64 15.94 -13.03
CA ALA A 246 -5.00 15.10 -14.16
C ALA A 246 -4.47 13.66 -14.02
N ALA A 247 -3.33 13.46 -13.34
CA ALA A 247 -2.76 12.13 -13.11
C ALA A 247 -3.65 11.25 -12.19
N GLY A 248 -4.36 11.86 -11.23
CA GLY A 248 -5.28 11.20 -10.31
C GLY A 248 -6.68 10.96 -10.85
N GLN A 249 -7.08 11.64 -11.94
CA GLN A 249 -8.46 11.65 -12.43
C GLN A 249 -9.04 10.27 -12.71
N ARG A 250 -8.22 9.34 -13.21
CA ARG A 250 -8.67 7.97 -13.47
C ARG A 250 -9.07 7.23 -12.19
N LEU A 251 -8.32 7.41 -11.09
CA LEU A 251 -8.65 6.82 -9.80
C LEU A 251 -9.94 7.43 -9.25
N ILE A 252 -10.08 8.74 -9.33
CA ILE A 252 -11.28 9.46 -8.88
C ILE A 252 -12.52 8.96 -9.62
N THR A 253 -12.47 8.88 -10.95
CA THR A 253 -13.57 8.36 -11.77
C THR A 253 -13.90 6.91 -11.42
N ALA A 254 -12.89 6.03 -11.38
CA ALA A 254 -13.11 4.62 -11.07
C ALA A 254 -13.68 4.41 -9.65
N ALA A 255 -13.22 5.18 -8.67
CA ALA A 255 -13.75 5.14 -7.31
C ALA A 255 -15.21 5.63 -7.27
N THR A 256 -15.51 6.74 -7.94
CA THR A 256 -16.89 7.27 -8.03
C THR A 256 -17.85 6.27 -8.65
N ASP A 257 -17.46 5.63 -9.77
CA ASP A 257 -18.28 4.63 -10.44
C ASP A 257 -18.52 3.40 -9.55
N ALA A 258 -17.50 2.96 -8.81
CA ALA A 258 -17.58 1.82 -7.91
C ALA A 258 -18.41 2.09 -6.64
N MET A 259 -18.41 3.32 -6.13
CA MET A 259 -19.25 3.76 -5.00
C MET A 259 -20.73 3.89 -5.41
N GLY A 260 -21.00 4.29 -6.65
CA GLY A 260 -22.34 4.58 -7.15
C GLY A 260 -22.97 5.80 -6.48
N ALA A 261 -24.29 5.82 -6.36
CA ALA A 261 -25.00 6.93 -5.73
C ALA A 261 -24.65 7.06 -4.24
N MET A 262 -24.04 8.17 -3.86
CA MET A 262 -23.68 8.49 -2.48
C MET A 262 -24.88 9.07 -1.72
N GLN A 263 -25.03 8.69 -0.45
CA GLN A 263 -25.98 9.23 0.50
C GLN A 263 -25.30 10.23 1.43
N ALA A 264 -26.06 11.09 2.08
CA ALA A 264 -25.53 12.10 3.01
C ALA A 264 -24.82 11.48 4.23
N THR A 265 -25.19 10.25 4.60
CA THR A 265 -24.60 9.50 5.72
C THR A 265 -23.40 8.67 5.32
N ASP A 266 -23.11 8.54 4.02
CA ASP A 266 -21.96 7.76 3.55
C ASP A 266 -20.66 8.49 3.87
N ARG A 267 -19.60 7.71 4.09
CA ARG A 267 -18.28 8.23 4.41
C ARG A 267 -17.23 7.50 3.60
N ILE A 268 -16.13 8.19 3.35
CA ILE A 268 -14.98 7.65 2.64
C ILE A 268 -13.76 7.77 3.56
N ILE A 269 -13.04 6.69 3.73
CA ILE A 269 -11.72 6.66 4.37
C ILE A 269 -10.70 6.40 3.26
N ALA A 270 -9.64 7.19 3.20
CA ALA A 270 -8.50 6.95 2.34
C ALA A 270 -7.24 6.66 3.15
N ASP A 271 -6.42 5.75 2.66
CA ASP A 271 -5.07 5.60 3.19
C ASP A 271 -4.26 6.90 2.99
N PRO A 272 -3.29 7.21 3.87
CA PRO A 272 -2.48 8.43 3.77
C PRO A 272 -1.79 8.61 2.42
N LEU A 273 -1.35 7.53 1.80
CA LEU A 273 -0.70 7.57 0.48
C LEU A 273 -1.67 7.99 -0.63
N VAL A 274 -2.93 7.54 -0.57
CA VAL A 274 -3.98 7.92 -1.53
C VAL A 274 -4.27 9.41 -1.42
N ALA A 275 -4.31 9.93 -0.20
CA ALA A 275 -4.63 11.33 0.09
C ALA A 275 -3.59 12.33 -0.44
N LEU A 276 -2.38 11.86 -0.79
CA LEU A 276 -1.36 12.70 -1.45
C LEU A 276 -1.68 13.01 -2.91
N LEU A 277 -2.66 12.35 -3.52
CA LEU A 277 -3.05 12.64 -4.91
C LEU A 277 -3.76 13.99 -4.99
N PRO A 278 -3.21 14.97 -5.73
CA PRO A 278 -3.85 16.25 -5.92
C PRO A 278 -5.25 16.09 -6.54
N GLY A 279 -6.23 16.84 -6.02
CA GLY A 279 -7.63 16.81 -6.45
C GLY A 279 -8.49 15.72 -5.83
N LEU A 280 -7.92 14.77 -5.06
CA LEU A 280 -8.73 13.72 -4.43
C LEU A 280 -9.66 14.28 -3.34
N GLN A 281 -9.12 15.12 -2.45
CA GLN A 281 -9.91 15.71 -1.37
C GLN A 281 -10.99 16.66 -1.89
N ASP A 282 -10.71 17.39 -2.96
CA ASP A 282 -11.69 18.28 -3.61
C ASP A 282 -12.82 17.50 -4.29
N SER A 283 -12.55 16.27 -4.72
CA SER A 283 -13.51 15.40 -5.41
C SER A 283 -14.48 14.69 -4.47
N PHE A 284 -14.13 14.54 -3.20
CA PHE A 284 -14.91 13.79 -2.22
C PHE A 284 -15.06 14.57 -0.91
N SER A 285 -16.17 15.30 -0.78
CA SER A 285 -16.46 16.13 0.40
C SER A 285 -16.60 15.33 1.71
N GLN A 286 -16.85 14.03 1.63
CA GLN A 286 -17.02 13.10 2.77
C GLN A 286 -15.76 12.26 3.03
N LEU A 287 -14.63 12.67 2.47
CA LEU A 287 -13.35 11.97 2.60
C LEU A 287 -12.69 12.32 3.93
N SER A 288 -12.32 11.27 4.68
CA SER A 288 -11.41 11.35 5.82
C SER A 288 -10.13 10.59 5.49
N VAL A 289 -8.99 11.12 5.92
CA VAL A 289 -7.71 10.44 5.76
C VAL A 289 -7.40 9.69 7.04
N ALA A 290 -7.07 8.41 6.93
CA ALA A 290 -6.66 7.62 8.08
C ALA A 290 -5.31 8.12 8.61
N ASP A 291 -5.16 8.15 9.94
CA ASP A 291 -3.86 8.42 10.55
C ASP A 291 -2.88 7.27 10.24
N ALA A 292 -1.60 7.60 10.18
CA ALA A 292 -0.55 6.62 9.86
C ALA A 292 -0.52 5.41 10.81
N ASN A 293 -0.97 5.58 12.05
CA ASN A 293 -1.04 4.51 13.07
C ASN A 293 -2.46 3.99 13.33
N ALA A 294 -3.45 4.37 12.51
CA ALA A 294 -4.86 4.00 12.74
C ALA A 294 -5.07 2.48 12.81
N LEU A 295 -4.43 1.71 11.92
CA LEU A 295 -4.50 0.25 11.95
C LEU A 295 -3.92 -0.33 13.25
N TRP A 296 -2.81 0.22 13.73
CA TRP A 296 -2.21 -0.20 15.00
C TRP A 296 -3.14 0.09 16.19
N LEU A 297 -3.73 1.28 16.24
CA LEU A 297 -4.68 1.65 17.31
C LEU A 297 -5.92 0.74 17.27
N ALA A 298 -6.49 0.48 16.10
CA ALA A 298 -7.62 -0.45 15.96
C ALA A 298 -7.24 -1.88 16.39
N ALA A 299 -6.06 -2.37 16.03
CA ALA A 299 -5.59 -3.68 16.44
C ALA A 299 -5.42 -3.78 17.98
N GLN A 300 -4.97 -2.70 18.64
CA GLN A 300 -4.88 -2.64 20.10
C GLN A 300 -6.27 -2.69 20.74
N GLN A 301 -7.24 -1.97 20.18
CA GLN A 301 -8.61 -1.92 20.68
C GLN A 301 -9.31 -3.28 20.60
N HIS A 302 -9.12 -4.02 19.50
CA HIS A 302 -9.83 -5.27 19.23
C HIS A 302 -8.99 -6.54 19.47
N GLY A 303 -7.87 -6.42 20.17
CA GLY A 303 -6.95 -7.53 20.36
C GLY A 303 -7.56 -8.80 20.93
N ASP A 304 -8.50 -8.68 21.88
CA ASP A 304 -9.16 -9.83 22.50
C ASP A 304 -10.07 -10.60 21.52
N HIS A 305 -10.57 -9.93 20.48
CA HIS A 305 -11.37 -10.54 19.41
C HIS A 305 -10.52 -11.10 18.25
N LEU A 306 -9.31 -10.58 18.07
CA LEU A 306 -8.47 -10.86 16.92
C LEU A 306 -7.42 -11.94 17.18
N VAL A 307 -7.00 -12.10 18.43
CA VAL A 307 -5.93 -13.02 18.81
C VAL A 307 -6.49 -14.37 19.18
N ASN A 308 -6.13 -15.40 18.42
CA ASN A 308 -6.47 -16.79 18.69
C ASN A 308 -5.18 -17.62 18.77
N ARG A 309 -4.86 -18.14 19.97
CA ARG A 309 -3.68 -18.98 20.22
C ARG A 309 -3.98 -20.48 20.26
N GLU A 310 -5.27 -20.83 20.38
CA GLU A 310 -5.69 -22.21 20.66
C GLU A 310 -6.36 -22.90 19.47
N GLY A 311 -6.51 -22.22 18.33
CA GLY A 311 -7.25 -22.75 17.20
C GLY A 311 -6.67 -22.38 15.83
N SER A 312 -7.42 -22.71 14.79
CA SER A 312 -7.10 -22.23 13.44
C SER A 312 -7.37 -20.75 13.29
N VAL A 313 -6.44 -20.02 12.68
CA VAL A 313 -6.61 -18.61 12.35
C VAL A 313 -7.64 -18.49 11.23
N SER A 314 -8.71 -17.74 11.48
CA SER A 314 -9.74 -17.41 10.49
C SER A 314 -9.59 -15.95 10.02
N PHE A 315 -10.01 -15.68 8.79
CA PHE A 315 -10.00 -14.31 8.25
C PHE A 315 -11.20 -13.53 8.78
N VAL A 316 -10.94 -12.60 9.70
CA VAL A 316 -11.96 -11.76 10.33
C VAL A 316 -12.31 -10.60 9.38
N THR A 317 -13.58 -10.48 9.00
CA THR A 317 -14.11 -9.46 8.08
C THR A 317 -15.16 -8.55 8.72
N HIS A 318 -15.39 -8.70 10.02
CA HIS A 318 -16.32 -7.89 10.83
C HIS A 318 -15.76 -7.67 12.22
N LEU A 319 -16.03 -6.53 12.81
CA LEU A 319 -15.56 -6.12 14.14
C LEU A 319 -16.62 -5.31 14.87
N PRO A 320 -16.72 -5.42 16.21
CA PRO A 320 -17.60 -4.61 17.01
C PRO A 320 -17.22 -3.14 17.03
#